data_52e69a4302fb588ab0b0d3c26013fa39
#
_entry.id   52e69a4302fb588ab0b0d3c26013fa39
#
_cell.length_a   1.000
_cell.length_b   1.000
_cell.length_c   1.000
_cell.angle_alpha   90.00
_cell.angle_beta   90.00
_cell.angle_gamma   90.00
#
_symmetry.space_group_name_H-M   'P 1'
#
loop_
_entity.id
_entity.type
_entity.pdbx_description
1 polymer ?
#
loop_
_entity_poly.entity_id
_entity_poly.type
_entity_poly.pdbx_seq_one_letter_code
_entity_poly.pdbx_strand_id
1 'polypeptide(L)'
;MKTNPKRRRKRSRPLRLACADFAFPLLPHDRVLDLIAMLEFEGVDIGLFEGRSHLWPSKEFRAAEKSGRELGRKLANRGLRCADVFLQMAPSFVPYAINHPEASRRRRARDWFLKTLDYAEACGARHVTTLPGVTFEEEAPAESWRRCCEELGWRVSRARERRLVFSIEAHVGSIVPKPAGALRLVRSVPGLTLTLDYTHFTRAGLPDRAAEALVPYASHFHARGARRGRLQTSIQTNTIDYARVLRALSRSGYRGYVGVEYVWVDWEHCNEVDNLSETIQLRDFLRAHAPA
;
A
#
# COMPACT_ATOMS: atom_id res chain seq x y z
N MET A 1 9.83 30.31 -43.54
CA MET A 1 10.45 29.56 -42.46
C MET A 1 9.46 29.47 -41.30
N LYS A 2 8.88 28.31 -41.04
CA LYS A 2 7.94 28.08 -39.93
C LYS A 2 8.79 27.62 -38.73
N THR A 3 8.88 28.41 -37.68
CA THR A 3 9.55 28.05 -36.42
C THR A 3 8.77 27.00 -35.67
N ASN A 4 9.40 25.83 -35.50
CA ASN A 4 8.88 24.69 -34.77
C ASN A 4 8.80 25.04 -33.25
N PRO A 5 7.64 24.96 -32.57
CA PRO A 5 7.56 25.25 -31.15
C PRO A 5 8.29 24.15 -30.36
N LYS A 6 9.38 24.53 -29.70
CA LYS A 6 10.12 23.66 -28.79
C LYS A 6 9.15 23.04 -27.76
N ARG A 7 8.96 21.73 -27.84
CA ARG A 7 8.27 20.94 -26.80
C ARG A 7 8.93 21.24 -25.45
N ARG A 8 8.23 22.01 -24.61
CA ARG A 8 8.64 22.21 -23.21
C ARG A 8 8.76 20.81 -22.57
N ARG A 9 9.97 20.39 -22.26
CA ARG A 9 10.20 19.21 -21.40
C ARG A 9 9.46 19.47 -20.09
N LYS A 10 8.40 18.73 -19.82
CA LYS A 10 7.75 18.73 -18.50
C LYS A 10 8.83 18.34 -17.50
N ARG A 11 9.21 19.26 -16.60
CA ARG A 11 10.08 18.93 -15.47
C ARG A 11 9.47 17.74 -14.75
N SER A 12 10.21 16.65 -14.63
CA SER A 12 9.82 15.53 -13.80
C SER A 12 9.69 16.03 -12.36
N ARG A 13 8.68 15.59 -11.66
CA ARG A 13 8.60 15.86 -10.22
C ARG A 13 9.54 14.91 -9.50
N PRO A 14 10.18 15.36 -8.39
CA PRO A 14 11.02 14.48 -7.61
C PRO A 14 10.22 13.27 -7.11
N LEU A 15 10.89 12.12 -7.05
CA LEU A 15 10.35 10.90 -6.47
C LEU A 15 10.00 11.16 -4.99
N ARG A 16 8.79 10.81 -4.59
CA ARG A 16 8.34 10.95 -3.20
C ARG A 16 8.49 9.60 -2.51
N LEU A 17 9.28 9.55 -1.45
CA LEU A 17 9.52 8.32 -0.69
C LEU A 17 8.78 8.35 0.64
N ALA A 18 8.18 7.21 0.99
CA ALA A 18 7.63 6.93 2.30
C ALA A 18 8.30 5.68 2.90
N CYS A 19 8.17 5.52 4.20
CA CYS A 19 8.55 4.30 4.91
C CYS A 19 7.37 3.82 5.73
N ALA A 20 7.16 2.51 5.79
CA ALA A 20 6.11 1.92 6.60
C ALA A 20 6.44 2.00 8.10
N ASP A 21 5.51 2.49 8.93
CA ASP A 21 5.71 2.57 10.38
C ASP A 21 5.76 1.18 11.02
N PHE A 22 5.12 0.21 10.41
CA PHE A 22 5.12 -1.19 10.83
C PHE A 22 6.37 -1.98 10.39
N ALA A 23 7.35 -1.32 9.75
CA ALA A 23 8.65 -1.92 9.44
C ALA A 23 9.50 -2.19 10.70
N PHE A 24 9.27 -1.44 11.78
CA PHE A 24 10.05 -1.51 13.01
C PHE A 24 9.19 -1.76 14.25
N PRO A 25 8.45 -2.88 14.33
CA PRO A 25 7.43 -3.12 15.37
C PRO A 25 8.01 -3.29 16.78
N LEU A 26 9.32 -3.53 16.90
CA LEU A 26 10.00 -3.69 18.19
C LEU A 26 10.34 -2.36 18.88
N LEU A 27 10.24 -1.25 18.18
CA LEU A 27 10.43 0.09 18.76
C LEU A 27 9.08 0.69 19.17
N PRO A 28 9.01 1.55 20.20
CA PRO A 28 7.82 2.37 20.45
C PRO A 28 7.49 3.24 19.25
N HIS A 29 6.20 3.44 18.93
CA HIS A 29 5.76 4.13 17.71
C HIS A 29 6.39 5.52 17.52
N ASP A 30 6.47 6.34 18.58
CA ASP A 30 7.11 7.65 18.50
C ASP A 30 8.60 7.55 18.08
N ARG A 31 9.31 6.49 18.52
CA ARG A 31 10.70 6.24 18.09
C ARG A 31 10.80 5.77 16.66
N VAL A 32 9.80 5.03 16.17
CA VAL A 32 9.72 4.68 14.75
C VAL A 32 9.56 5.94 13.90
N LEU A 33 8.69 6.87 14.29
CA LEU A 33 8.52 8.12 13.57
C LEU A 33 9.80 8.99 13.62
N ASP A 34 10.49 9.05 14.76
CA ASP A 34 11.80 9.71 14.89
C ASP A 34 12.83 9.07 13.92
N LEU A 35 12.90 7.74 13.87
CA LEU A 35 13.77 6.99 12.97
C LEU A 35 13.47 7.28 11.50
N ILE A 36 12.20 7.23 11.08
CA ILE A 36 11.78 7.50 9.71
C ILE A 36 12.17 8.93 9.29
N ALA A 37 12.01 9.91 10.18
CA ALA A 37 12.44 11.28 9.93
C ALA A 37 13.97 11.39 9.81
N MET A 38 14.72 10.73 10.70
CA MET A 38 16.18 10.68 10.67
C MET A 38 16.70 10.00 9.38
N LEU A 39 15.98 9.02 8.87
CA LEU A 39 16.25 8.39 7.58
C LEU A 39 15.83 9.25 6.38
N GLU A 40 15.40 10.49 6.60
CA GLU A 40 15.06 11.48 5.57
C GLU A 40 13.95 11.04 4.60
N PHE A 41 12.98 10.25 5.05
CA PHE A 41 11.76 10.01 4.29
C PHE A 41 10.83 11.23 4.39
N GLU A 42 10.05 11.48 3.32
CA GLU A 42 9.05 12.56 3.31
C GLU A 42 7.70 12.11 3.85
N GLY A 43 7.40 10.81 3.72
CA GLY A 43 6.13 10.21 4.06
C GLY A 43 6.24 9.00 4.95
N VAL A 44 5.12 8.67 5.58
CA VAL A 44 4.96 7.47 6.40
C VAL A 44 3.71 6.73 5.93
N ASP A 45 3.83 5.45 5.65
CA ASP A 45 2.71 4.55 5.45
C ASP A 45 2.28 4.03 6.83
N ILE A 46 1.07 4.36 7.22
CA ILE A 46 0.53 4.07 8.54
C ILE A 46 -0.22 2.74 8.51
N GLY A 47 0.26 1.77 9.25
CA GLY A 47 -0.38 0.47 9.42
C GLY A 47 -1.42 0.47 10.54
N LEU A 48 -2.70 0.48 10.20
CA LEU A 48 -3.80 0.15 11.11
C LEU A 48 -4.07 -1.36 11.03
N PHE A 49 -3.18 -2.17 11.64
CA PHE A 49 -3.25 -3.63 11.60
C PHE A 49 -3.58 -4.19 12.97
N GLU A 50 -4.76 -4.78 13.11
CA GLU A 50 -5.22 -5.36 14.37
C GLU A 50 -4.26 -6.44 14.87
N GLY A 51 -3.69 -6.22 16.05
CA GLY A 51 -2.78 -7.16 16.70
C GLY A 51 -1.37 -7.29 16.08
N ARG A 52 -1.02 -6.49 15.04
CA ARG A 52 0.26 -6.66 14.30
C ARG A 52 1.06 -5.38 14.06
N SER A 53 0.49 -4.20 14.22
CA SER A 53 1.19 -2.93 14.13
C SER A 53 1.11 -2.15 15.43
N HIS A 54 1.70 -0.96 15.48
CA HIS A 54 1.64 -0.08 16.63
C HIS A 54 0.22 0.44 16.91
N LEU A 55 -0.53 0.71 15.82
CA LEU A 55 -1.85 1.32 15.87
C LEU A 55 -2.90 0.27 15.51
N TRP A 56 -3.71 -0.10 16.49
CA TRP A 56 -4.75 -1.11 16.31
C TRP A 56 -6.09 -0.45 16.04
N PRO A 57 -6.77 -0.82 14.96
CA PRO A 57 -8.10 -0.28 14.66
C PRO A 57 -9.07 -0.35 15.82
N SER A 58 -9.08 -1.44 16.61
CA SER A 58 -9.95 -1.59 17.77
C SER A 58 -9.72 -0.55 18.87
N LYS A 59 -8.52 0.04 18.93
CA LYS A 59 -8.16 1.11 19.86
C LYS A 59 -8.40 2.48 19.23
N GLU A 60 -7.83 2.71 18.05
CA GLU A 60 -7.89 3.99 17.34
C GLU A 60 -9.33 4.40 17.00
N PHE A 61 -10.17 3.45 16.60
CA PHE A 61 -11.55 3.72 16.17
C PHE A 61 -12.55 3.94 17.31
N ARG A 62 -12.10 3.92 18.58
CA ARG A 62 -12.91 4.41 19.68
C ARG A 62 -13.16 5.91 19.56
N ALA A 63 -12.21 6.64 18.97
CA ALA A 63 -12.28 8.07 18.69
C ALA A 63 -11.47 8.41 17.43
N ALA A 64 -11.84 7.85 16.26
CA ALA A 64 -11.06 7.84 15.02
C ALA A 64 -10.50 9.22 14.63
N GLU A 65 -11.34 10.26 14.61
CA GLU A 65 -10.87 11.60 14.28
C GLU A 65 -9.89 12.19 15.31
N LYS A 66 -10.09 11.92 16.62
CA LYS A 66 -9.19 12.40 17.66
C LYS A 66 -7.83 11.73 17.49
N SER A 67 -7.81 10.40 17.39
CA SER A 67 -6.59 9.63 17.17
C SER A 67 -5.87 10.04 15.89
N GLY A 68 -6.62 10.25 14.80
CA GLY A 68 -6.06 10.76 13.54
C GLY A 68 -5.42 12.15 13.69
N ARG A 69 -6.08 13.09 14.38
CA ARG A 69 -5.50 14.43 14.65
C ARG A 69 -4.24 14.34 15.51
N GLU A 70 -4.19 13.45 16.49
CA GLU A 70 -3.01 13.20 17.32
C GLU A 70 -1.85 12.66 16.49
N LEU A 71 -2.12 11.69 15.62
CA LEU A 71 -1.12 11.20 14.66
C LEU A 71 -0.64 12.32 13.73
N GLY A 72 -1.56 13.08 13.14
CA GLY A 72 -1.21 14.19 12.24
C GLY A 72 -0.27 15.20 12.87
N ARG A 73 -0.48 15.54 14.17
CA ARG A 73 0.42 16.40 14.93
C ARG A 73 1.81 15.75 15.15
N LYS A 74 1.85 14.44 15.48
CA LYS A 74 3.11 13.71 15.65
C LYS A 74 3.95 13.71 14.38
N LEU A 75 3.31 13.51 13.23
CA LEU A 75 3.96 13.53 11.92
C LEU A 75 4.46 14.95 11.59
N ALA A 76 3.60 15.96 11.73
CA ALA A 76 3.94 17.35 11.42
C ALA A 76 5.13 17.86 12.25
N ASN A 77 5.20 17.53 13.56
CA ASN A 77 6.31 17.89 14.43
C ASN A 77 7.66 17.30 14.00
N ARG A 78 7.65 16.29 13.10
CA ARG A 78 8.84 15.63 12.54
C ARG A 78 9.08 15.97 11.07
N GLY A 79 8.28 16.87 10.50
CA GLY A 79 8.33 17.19 9.06
C GLY A 79 7.83 16.07 8.15
N LEU A 80 7.16 15.07 8.71
CA LEU A 80 6.62 13.93 8.00
C LEU A 80 5.17 14.17 7.53
N ARG A 81 4.75 13.44 6.50
CA ARG A 81 3.37 13.40 6.01
C ARG A 81 2.82 11.99 6.04
N CYS A 82 1.53 11.83 6.30
CA CYS A 82 0.87 10.55 6.09
C CYS A 82 0.75 10.28 4.57
N ALA A 83 1.46 9.28 4.08
CA ALA A 83 1.47 8.90 2.68
C ALA A 83 0.33 7.95 2.33
N ASP A 84 0.07 6.98 3.19
CA ASP A 84 -1.03 6.04 3.13
C ASP A 84 -1.56 5.69 4.52
N VAL A 85 -2.82 5.28 4.62
CA VAL A 85 -3.41 4.61 5.78
C VAL A 85 -3.88 3.23 5.33
N PHE A 86 -3.18 2.20 5.76
CA PHE A 86 -3.45 0.82 5.38
C PHE A 86 -4.21 0.09 6.49
N LEU A 87 -5.44 -0.35 6.20
CA LEU A 87 -6.30 -1.06 7.15
C LEU A 87 -6.21 -2.58 6.98
N GLN A 88 -5.92 -3.29 8.07
CA GLN A 88 -6.11 -4.74 8.20
C GLN A 88 -6.84 -5.05 9.51
N MET A 89 -8.04 -5.62 9.41
CA MET A 89 -8.98 -5.74 10.53
C MET A 89 -8.72 -6.95 11.44
N ALA A 90 -7.85 -7.87 11.02
CA ALA A 90 -7.48 -9.08 11.78
C ALA A 90 -6.07 -9.53 11.38
N PRO A 91 -5.42 -10.37 12.20
CA PRO A 91 -4.13 -10.97 11.87
C PRO A 91 -4.17 -11.90 10.65
N SER A 92 -5.34 -12.46 10.31
CA SER A 92 -5.57 -13.24 9.11
C SER A 92 -6.54 -12.56 8.15
N PHE A 93 -6.52 -12.95 6.87
CA PHE A 93 -7.27 -12.26 5.81
C PHE A 93 -8.77 -12.59 5.77
N VAL A 94 -9.18 -13.70 6.40
CA VAL A 94 -10.53 -14.26 6.27
C VAL A 94 -11.59 -13.63 7.18
N PRO A 95 -11.37 -13.44 8.51
CA PRO A 95 -12.46 -13.13 9.45
C PRO A 95 -13.26 -11.88 9.13
N TYR A 96 -12.60 -10.87 8.55
CA TYR A 96 -13.21 -9.61 8.14
C TYR A 96 -12.89 -9.25 6.70
N ALA A 97 -12.73 -10.29 5.86
CA ALA A 97 -12.61 -10.07 4.42
C ALA A 97 -13.75 -9.20 3.92
N ILE A 98 -13.43 -8.20 3.10
CA ILE A 98 -14.44 -7.25 2.62
C ILE A 98 -15.62 -7.96 1.92
N ASN A 99 -15.37 -9.11 1.32
CA ASN A 99 -16.32 -9.94 0.60
C ASN A 99 -16.80 -11.17 1.40
N HIS A 100 -16.71 -11.14 2.74
CA HIS A 100 -17.11 -12.27 3.59
C HIS A 100 -18.55 -12.70 3.30
N PRO A 101 -18.90 -14.01 3.25
CA PRO A 101 -20.27 -14.49 3.02
C PRO A 101 -21.27 -13.91 4.03
N GLU A 102 -20.92 -13.89 5.32
CA GLU A 102 -21.77 -13.35 6.37
C GLU A 102 -21.93 -11.82 6.28
N ALA A 103 -23.17 -11.36 6.15
CA ALA A 103 -23.48 -9.94 6.07
C ALA A 103 -23.07 -9.13 7.32
N SER A 104 -23.11 -9.75 8.50
CA SER A 104 -22.66 -9.14 9.77
C SER A 104 -21.18 -8.76 9.73
N ARG A 105 -20.33 -9.64 9.21
CA ARG A 105 -18.89 -9.37 9.06
C ARG A 105 -18.61 -8.30 8.01
N ARG A 106 -19.35 -8.29 6.89
CA ARG A 106 -19.25 -7.21 5.91
C ARG A 106 -19.68 -5.87 6.48
N ARG A 107 -20.78 -5.82 7.27
CA ARG A 107 -21.19 -4.58 7.97
C ARG A 107 -20.11 -4.08 8.91
N ARG A 108 -19.46 -4.95 9.67
CA ARG A 108 -18.32 -4.59 10.52
C ARG A 108 -17.16 -4.04 9.70
N ALA A 109 -16.82 -4.69 8.57
CA ALA A 109 -15.77 -4.25 7.67
C ALA A 109 -16.09 -2.87 7.05
N ARG A 110 -17.36 -2.59 6.72
CA ARG A 110 -17.81 -1.26 6.26
C ARG A 110 -17.71 -0.20 7.35
N ASP A 111 -18.14 -0.49 8.58
CA ASP A 111 -18.03 0.44 9.71
C ASP A 111 -16.57 0.84 9.96
N TRP A 112 -15.67 -0.13 10.00
CA TRP A 112 -14.26 0.15 10.20
C TRP A 112 -13.64 0.89 9.03
N PHE A 113 -14.08 0.61 7.81
CA PHE A 113 -13.63 1.37 6.65
C PHE A 113 -14.05 2.86 6.74
N LEU A 114 -15.28 3.16 7.16
CA LEU A 114 -15.71 4.55 7.37
C LEU A 114 -14.86 5.24 8.43
N LYS A 115 -14.60 4.58 9.55
CA LYS A 115 -13.69 5.09 10.59
C LYS A 115 -12.25 5.28 10.10
N THR A 116 -11.80 4.42 9.17
CA THR A 116 -10.49 4.62 8.52
C THR A 116 -10.49 5.90 7.69
N LEU A 117 -11.58 6.20 6.99
CA LEU A 117 -11.69 7.46 6.23
C LEU A 117 -11.67 8.67 7.18
N ASP A 118 -12.40 8.62 8.31
CA ASP A 118 -12.39 9.68 9.34
C ASP A 118 -10.98 9.89 9.90
N TYR A 119 -10.29 8.80 10.20
CA TYR A 119 -8.92 8.80 10.69
C TYR A 119 -7.95 9.40 9.66
N ALA A 120 -8.05 8.95 8.40
CA ALA A 120 -7.20 9.40 7.31
C ALA A 120 -7.35 10.91 7.04
N GLU A 121 -8.58 11.42 6.97
CA GLU A 121 -8.83 12.86 6.85
C GLU A 121 -8.23 13.63 8.03
N ALA A 122 -8.45 13.15 9.25
CA ALA A 122 -7.98 13.81 10.46
C ALA A 122 -6.45 13.85 10.60
N CYS A 123 -5.73 12.81 10.11
CA CYS A 123 -4.25 12.82 10.09
C CYS A 123 -3.66 13.49 8.85
N GLY A 124 -4.48 13.98 7.92
CA GLY A 124 -4.04 14.67 6.71
C GLY A 124 -3.61 13.75 5.56
N ALA A 125 -3.92 12.45 5.64
CA ALA A 125 -3.73 11.52 4.55
C ALA A 125 -4.63 11.87 3.36
N ARG A 126 -4.20 11.42 2.16
CA ARG A 126 -5.00 11.53 0.92
C ARG A 126 -5.22 10.17 0.27
N HIS A 127 -4.71 9.13 0.87
CA HIS A 127 -4.71 7.78 0.35
C HIS A 127 -5.06 6.77 1.45
N VAL A 128 -5.84 5.75 1.09
CA VAL A 128 -6.26 4.67 1.97
C VAL A 128 -6.15 3.35 1.23
N THR A 129 -5.53 2.35 1.86
CA THR A 129 -5.36 1.00 1.33
C THR A 129 -6.14 -0.01 2.19
N THR A 130 -6.72 -1.02 1.52
CA THR A 130 -7.21 -2.24 2.19
C THR A 130 -6.81 -3.48 1.38
N LEU A 131 -7.04 -4.65 1.97
CA LEU A 131 -6.93 -5.91 1.23
C LEU A 131 -8.18 -6.14 0.37
N PRO A 132 -8.04 -6.80 -0.81
CA PRO A 132 -9.13 -6.93 -1.78
C PRO A 132 -10.18 -7.99 -1.43
N GLY A 133 -10.01 -8.72 -0.32
CA GLY A 133 -10.82 -9.89 0.02
C GLY A 133 -10.18 -11.21 -0.41
N VAL A 134 -10.90 -12.30 -0.21
CA VAL A 134 -10.42 -13.68 -0.43
C VAL A 134 -11.44 -14.49 -1.24
N THR A 135 -11.01 -15.65 -1.74
CA THR A 135 -11.93 -16.68 -2.26
C THR A 135 -12.34 -17.57 -1.10
N PHE A 136 -13.62 -17.86 -0.97
CA PHE A 136 -14.17 -18.77 0.02
C PHE A 136 -14.40 -20.13 -0.64
N GLU A 137 -13.89 -21.20 -0.02
CA GLU A 137 -13.96 -22.56 -0.58
C GLU A 137 -15.38 -23.14 -0.54
N GLU A 138 -16.20 -22.66 0.40
CA GLU A 138 -17.57 -23.14 0.63
C GLU A 138 -18.59 -22.58 -0.35
N GLU A 139 -18.16 -21.72 -1.30
CA GLU A 139 -19.05 -21.09 -2.28
C GLU A 139 -18.45 -21.08 -3.69
N ALA A 140 -19.29 -20.85 -4.69
CA ALA A 140 -18.80 -20.67 -6.06
C ALA A 140 -17.87 -19.45 -6.15
N PRO A 141 -16.68 -19.56 -6.81
CA PRO A 141 -15.73 -18.45 -6.95
C PRO A 141 -16.35 -17.18 -7.56
N ALA A 142 -17.37 -17.34 -8.39
CA ALA A 142 -18.12 -16.22 -8.98
C ALA A 142 -18.87 -15.38 -7.93
N GLU A 143 -19.35 -16.00 -6.85
CA GLU A 143 -20.04 -15.30 -5.75
C GLU A 143 -19.05 -14.49 -4.91
N SER A 144 -17.90 -15.07 -4.53
CA SER A 144 -16.81 -14.33 -3.88
C SER A 144 -16.39 -13.13 -4.72
N TRP A 145 -16.26 -13.31 -6.04
CA TRP A 145 -15.87 -12.25 -6.97
C TRP A 145 -16.93 -11.15 -7.10
N ARG A 146 -18.19 -11.51 -7.33
CA ARG A 146 -19.30 -10.55 -7.43
C ARG A 146 -19.39 -9.68 -6.20
N ARG A 147 -19.39 -10.30 -5.03
CA ARG A 147 -19.44 -9.64 -3.73
C ARG A 147 -18.22 -8.75 -3.48
N CYS A 148 -17.03 -9.21 -3.91
CA CYS A 148 -15.81 -8.41 -3.88
C CYS A 148 -15.97 -7.10 -4.69
N CYS A 149 -16.44 -7.19 -5.94
CA CYS A 149 -16.65 -6.03 -6.79
C CYS A 149 -17.68 -5.04 -6.20
N GLU A 150 -18.78 -5.54 -5.65
CA GLU A 150 -19.82 -4.72 -5.00
C GLU A 150 -19.26 -3.97 -3.79
N GLU A 151 -18.54 -4.69 -2.91
CA GLU A 151 -17.95 -4.10 -1.69
C GLU A 151 -16.85 -3.10 -1.99
N LEU A 152 -16.04 -3.34 -3.03
CA LEU A 152 -15.03 -2.39 -3.48
C LEU A 152 -15.66 -1.16 -4.13
N GLY A 153 -16.69 -1.33 -4.96
CA GLY A 153 -17.41 -0.22 -5.56
C GLY A 153 -18.03 0.71 -4.51
N TRP A 154 -18.60 0.13 -3.45
CA TRP A 154 -19.10 0.90 -2.32
C TRP A 154 -17.97 1.71 -1.63
N ARG A 155 -16.79 1.11 -1.41
CA ARG A 155 -15.65 1.78 -0.79
C ARG A 155 -15.09 2.90 -1.64
N VAL A 156 -14.98 2.68 -2.94
CA VAL A 156 -14.58 3.72 -3.90
C VAL A 156 -15.51 4.94 -3.80
N SER A 157 -16.85 4.72 -3.75
CA SER A 157 -17.81 5.81 -3.60
C SER A 157 -17.60 6.57 -2.29
N ARG A 158 -17.48 5.87 -1.15
CA ARG A 158 -17.29 6.52 0.15
C ARG A 158 -15.99 7.30 0.27
N ALA A 159 -14.88 6.76 -0.27
CA ALA A 159 -13.60 7.47 -0.29
C ALA A 159 -13.66 8.72 -1.19
N ARG A 160 -14.28 8.60 -2.36
CA ARG A 160 -14.43 9.70 -3.31
C ARG A 160 -15.23 10.88 -2.73
N GLU A 161 -16.29 10.60 -1.97
CA GLU A 161 -17.09 11.63 -1.27
C GLU A 161 -16.24 12.48 -0.34
N ARG A 162 -15.18 11.90 0.22
CA ARG A 162 -14.21 12.54 1.10
C ARG A 162 -12.95 13.01 0.40
N ARG A 163 -12.91 12.96 -0.95
CA ARG A 163 -11.73 13.32 -1.75
C ARG A 163 -10.47 12.53 -1.38
N LEU A 164 -10.65 11.30 -0.91
CA LEU A 164 -9.58 10.34 -0.66
C LEU A 164 -9.44 9.39 -1.85
N VAL A 165 -8.21 8.99 -2.14
CA VAL A 165 -7.91 7.92 -3.09
C VAL A 165 -7.99 6.60 -2.34
N PHE A 166 -8.76 5.65 -2.88
CA PHE A 166 -8.87 4.32 -2.32
C PHE A 166 -8.18 3.30 -3.23
N SER A 167 -7.38 2.45 -2.62
CA SER A 167 -6.67 1.37 -3.30
C SER A 167 -6.82 0.03 -2.58
N ILE A 168 -6.48 -1.02 -3.31
CA ILE A 168 -6.26 -2.34 -2.74
C ILE A 168 -4.84 -2.81 -3.06
N GLU A 169 -4.29 -3.64 -2.16
CA GLU A 169 -3.06 -4.35 -2.43
C GLU A 169 -3.37 -5.78 -2.91
N ALA A 170 -2.96 -6.09 -4.15
CA ALA A 170 -3.05 -7.44 -4.71
C ALA A 170 -1.91 -8.29 -4.15
N HIS A 171 -2.22 -9.26 -3.29
CA HIS A 171 -1.22 -9.99 -2.52
C HIS A 171 -1.44 -11.50 -2.54
N VAL A 172 -0.42 -12.24 -2.14
CA VAL A 172 -0.50 -13.68 -1.85
C VAL A 172 -1.63 -13.95 -0.85
N GLY A 173 -2.49 -14.93 -1.15
CA GLY A 173 -3.64 -15.28 -0.31
C GLY A 173 -4.89 -14.44 -0.54
N SER A 174 -4.85 -13.43 -1.39
CA SER A 174 -6.03 -12.65 -1.77
C SER A 174 -6.81 -13.29 -2.92
N ILE A 175 -8.01 -12.73 -3.21
CA ILE A 175 -8.82 -13.12 -4.37
C ILE A 175 -8.11 -12.82 -5.71
N VAL A 176 -7.07 -11.98 -5.71
CA VAL A 176 -6.30 -11.56 -6.89
C VAL A 176 -4.79 -11.72 -6.70
N PRO A 177 -4.29 -12.96 -6.47
CA PRO A 177 -2.87 -13.19 -6.19
C PRO A 177 -1.97 -13.10 -7.43
N LYS A 178 -2.53 -12.82 -8.61
CA LYS A 178 -1.80 -12.72 -9.89
C LYS A 178 -2.15 -11.42 -10.62
N PRO A 179 -1.22 -10.87 -11.41
CA PRO A 179 -1.42 -9.60 -12.14
C PRO A 179 -2.66 -9.58 -13.03
N ALA A 180 -2.96 -10.68 -13.73
CA ALA A 180 -4.15 -10.76 -14.59
C ALA A 180 -5.45 -10.62 -13.80
N GLY A 181 -5.54 -11.24 -12.61
CA GLY A 181 -6.67 -11.10 -11.69
C GLY A 181 -6.81 -9.68 -11.17
N ALA A 182 -5.71 -9.07 -10.72
CA ALA A 182 -5.68 -7.68 -10.26
C ALA A 182 -6.10 -6.70 -11.36
N LEU A 183 -5.63 -6.90 -12.59
CA LEU A 183 -6.03 -6.09 -13.75
C LEU A 183 -7.53 -6.23 -14.07
N ARG A 184 -8.04 -7.46 -14.03
CA ARG A 184 -9.49 -7.70 -14.17
C ARG A 184 -10.28 -6.96 -13.09
N LEU A 185 -9.82 -7.01 -11.82
CA LEU A 185 -10.54 -6.41 -10.70
C LEU A 185 -10.62 -4.87 -10.83
N VAL A 186 -9.50 -4.19 -11.08
CA VAL A 186 -9.50 -2.73 -11.23
C VAL A 186 -10.32 -2.25 -12.43
N ARG A 187 -10.42 -3.07 -13.48
CA ARG A 187 -11.30 -2.78 -14.64
C ARG A 187 -12.76 -3.05 -14.34
N SER A 188 -13.07 -3.99 -13.45
CA SER A 188 -14.44 -4.33 -13.04
C SER A 188 -15.02 -3.33 -12.05
N VAL A 189 -14.19 -2.56 -11.35
CA VAL A 189 -14.60 -1.60 -10.32
C VAL A 189 -14.12 -0.20 -10.69
N PRO A 190 -14.95 0.63 -11.37
CA PRO A 190 -14.56 1.96 -11.81
C PRO A 190 -14.09 2.84 -10.64
N GLY A 191 -12.91 3.44 -10.79
CA GLY A 191 -12.30 4.31 -9.76
C GLY A 191 -11.46 3.58 -8.70
N LEU A 192 -11.45 2.25 -8.70
CA LEU A 192 -10.53 1.47 -7.88
C LEU A 192 -9.09 1.65 -8.38
N THR A 193 -8.16 1.82 -7.46
CA THR A 193 -6.73 1.90 -7.75
C THR A 193 -5.94 0.82 -6.99
N LEU A 194 -4.64 0.77 -7.20
CA LEU A 194 -3.75 -0.21 -6.58
C LEU A 194 -2.70 0.47 -5.70
N THR A 195 -2.51 -0.07 -4.52
CA THR A 195 -1.22 -0.08 -3.85
C THR A 195 -0.46 -1.24 -4.47
N LEU A 196 0.45 -0.92 -5.38
CA LEU A 196 1.10 -1.90 -6.23
C LEU A 196 2.39 -2.39 -5.58
N ASP A 197 2.42 -3.66 -5.22
CA ASP A 197 3.60 -4.35 -4.70
C ASP A 197 4.01 -5.49 -5.64
N TYR A 198 5.17 -5.37 -6.26
CA TYR A 198 5.70 -6.39 -7.16
C TYR A 198 6.16 -7.65 -6.42
N THR A 199 6.47 -7.55 -5.13
CA THR A 199 7.09 -8.64 -4.37
C THR A 199 6.20 -9.87 -4.29
N HIS A 200 4.90 -9.70 -4.21
CA HIS A 200 3.92 -10.78 -4.22
C HIS A 200 3.95 -11.59 -5.52
N PHE A 201 4.15 -10.92 -6.66
CA PHE A 201 4.24 -11.55 -7.97
C PHE A 201 5.62 -12.18 -8.19
N THR A 202 6.67 -11.50 -7.77
CA THR A 202 8.07 -11.98 -7.84
C THR A 202 8.24 -13.24 -7.00
N ARG A 203 7.68 -13.29 -5.79
CA ARG A 203 7.64 -14.50 -4.96
C ARG A 203 7.02 -15.69 -5.69
N ALA A 204 5.97 -15.46 -6.45
CA ALA A 204 5.32 -16.49 -7.28
C ALA A 204 6.13 -16.87 -8.52
N GLY A 205 7.30 -16.25 -8.75
CA GLY A 205 8.18 -16.52 -9.88
C GLY A 205 7.75 -15.82 -11.17
N LEU A 206 6.89 -14.81 -11.08
CA LEU A 206 6.46 -14.03 -12.24
C LEU A 206 7.49 -12.92 -12.54
N PRO A 207 7.79 -12.65 -13.81
CA PRO A 207 8.70 -11.57 -14.18
C PRO A 207 8.05 -10.19 -13.98
N ASP A 208 8.84 -9.14 -13.72
CA ASP A 208 8.36 -7.76 -13.51
C ASP A 208 7.43 -7.28 -14.63
N ARG A 209 7.72 -7.65 -15.90
CA ARG A 209 6.87 -7.30 -17.04
C ARG A 209 5.43 -7.79 -16.92
N ALA A 210 5.18 -8.86 -16.15
CA ALA A 210 3.82 -9.37 -15.94
C ALA A 210 2.97 -8.40 -15.10
N ALA A 211 3.61 -7.62 -14.20
CA ALA A 211 2.95 -6.63 -13.37
C ALA A 211 2.88 -5.23 -14.03
N GLU A 212 3.62 -4.96 -15.11
CA GLU A 212 3.67 -3.62 -15.74
C GLU A 212 2.31 -3.14 -16.26
N ALA A 213 1.41 -4.05 -16.65
CA ALA A 213 0.04 -3.68 -17.05
C ALA A 213 -0.78 -3.07 -15.90
N LEU A 214 -0.34 -3.23 -14.65
CA LEU A 214 -0.97 -2.68 -13.45
C LEU A 214 -0.50 -1.25 -13.14
N VAL A 215 0.67 -0.85 -13.64
CA VAL A 215 1.27 0.46 -13.34
C VAL A 215 0.34 1.65 -13.60
N PRO A 216 -0.46 1.69 -14.68
CA PRO A 216 -1.41 2.79 -14.90
C PRO A 216 -2.51 2.92 -13.84
N TYR A 217 -2.74 1.87 -13.05
CA TYR A 217 -3.73 1.84 -11.97
C TYR A 217 -3.13 2.07 -10.59
N ALA A 218 -1.80 2.18 -10.49
CA ALA A 218 -1.13 2.43 -9.22
C ALA A 218 -1.38 3.86 -8.74
N SER A 219 -1.85 4.00 -7.51
CA SER A 219 -1.96 5.28 -6.78
C SER A 219 -0.97 5.35 -5.62
N HIS A 220 -0.53 4.21 -5.12
CA HIS A 220 0.56 4.02 -4.17
C HIS A 220 1.43 2.85 -4.63
N PHE A 221 2.67 2.77 -4.15
CA PHE A 221 3.58 1.70 -4.53
C PHE A 221 4.37 1.24 -3.30
N HIS A 222 4.41 -0.07 -3.04
CA HIS A 222 5.27 -0.67 -2.02
C HIS A 222 6.51 -1.28 -2.65
N ALA A 223 7.65 -1.07 -2.01
CA ALA A 223 8.95 -1.55 -2.45
C ALA A 223 9.72 -2.23 -1.31
N ARG A 224 10.18 -3.43 -1.56
CA ARG A 224 11.14 -4.17 -0.74
C ARG A 224 11.89 -5.17 -1.62
N GLY A 225 12.97 -5.76 -1.13
CA GLY A 225 13.65 -6.83 -1.86
C GLY A 225 12.79 -8.09 -1.90
N ALA A 226 12.71 -8.76 -3.08
CA ALA A 226 12.06 -10.06 -3.23
C ALA A 226 12.74 -10.91 -4.31
N ARG A 227 12.49 -12.21 -4.27
CA ARG A 227 12.88 -13.18 -5.30
C ARG A 227 11.91 -14.35 -5.33
N ARG A 228 12.02 -15.20 -6.34
CA ARG A 228 11.17 -16.41 -6.42
C ARG A 228 11.26 -17.21 -5.12
N GLY A 229 10.08 -17.54 -4.56
CA GLY A 229 9.95 -18.29 -3.30
C GLY A 229 10.19 -17.47 -2.03
N ARG A 230 10.53 -16.17 -2.14
CA ARG A 230 10.74 -15.28 -0.99
C ARG A 230 10.06 -13.96 -1.22
N LEU A 231 9.10 -13.64 -0.34
CA LEU A 231 8.35 -12.38 -0.38
C LEU A 231 9.23 -11.20 0.03
N GLN A 232 10.13 -11.43 0.99
CA GLN A 232 11.10 -10.45 1.44
C GLN A 232 12.50 -11.04 1.44
N THR A 233 13.48 -10.27 0.95
CA THR A 233 14.89 -10.63 0.92
C THR A 233 15.77 -9.38 0.94
N SER A 234 17.08 -9.52 1.13
CA SER A 234 18.01 -8.39 1.03
C SER A 234 18.01 -7.79 -0.38
N ILE A 235 18.36 -6.51 -0.46
CA ILE A 235 18.49 -5.82 -1.77
C ILE A 235 19.54 -6.50 -2.66
N GLN A 236 20.56 -7.12 -2.08
CA GLN A 236 21.63 -7.84 -2.80
C GLN A 236 21.11 -9.09 -3.53
N THR A 237 20.09 -9.75 -2.97
CA THR A 237 19.49 -10.97 -3.56
C THR A 237 18.14 -10.71 -4.21
N ASN A 238 17.70 -9.44 -4.21
CA ASN A 238 16.50 -8.99 -4.87
C ASN A 238 16.60 -9.19 -6.39
N THR A 239 15.48 -9.59 -7.02
CA THR A 239 15.41 -9.80 -8.47
C THR A 239 14.47 -8.81 -9.18
N ILE A 240 13.84 -7.90 -8.45
CA ILE A 240 13.01 -6.83 -9.04
C ILE A 240 13.92 -5.73 -9.59
N ASP A 241 13.78 -5.40 -10.88
CA ASP A 241 14.47 -4.26 -11.49
C ASP A 241 13.75 -2.95 -11.13
N TYR A 242 14.03 -2.41 -9.94
CA TYR A 242 13.44 -1.16 -9.49
C TYR A 242 13.76 0.04 -10.38
N ALA A 243 14.91 0.05 -11.07
CA ALA A 243 15.19 1.12 -12.03
C ALA A 243 14.19 1.08 -13.21
N ARG A 244 13.85 -0.10 -13.71
CA ARG A 244 12.81 -0.31 -14.72
C ARG A 244 11.43 0.07 -14.19
N VAL A 245 11.09 -0.35 -12.96
CA VAL A 245 9.83 -0.02 -12.29
C VAL A 245 9.65 1.50 -12.17
N LEU A 246 10.66 2.21 -11.68
CA LEU A 246 10.63 3.67 -11.57
C LEU A 246 10.42 4.36 -12.93
N ARG A 247 11.09 3.88 -13.99
CA ARG A 247 10.86 4.35 -15.35
C ARG A 247 9.41 4.11 -15.82
N ALA A 248 8.84 2.94 -15.47
CA ALA A 248 7.45 2.62 -15.82
C ALA A 248 6.46 3.52 -15.08
N LEU A 249 6.64 3.73 -13.78
CA LEU A 249 5.86 4.65 -12.95
C LEU A 249 5.93 6.08 -13.51
N SER A 250 7.13 6.57 -13.83
CA SER A 250 7.33 7.91 -14.42
C SER A 250 6.59 8.07 -15.77
N ARG A 251 6.71 7.07 -16.65
CA ARG A 251 6.01 7.09 -17.96
C ARG A 251 4.50 7.07 -17.82
N SER A 252 3.95 6.42 -16.81
CA SER A 252 2.51 6.38 -16.55
C SER A 252 1.97 7.69 -15.96
N GLY A 253 2.86 8.62 -15.58
CA GLY A 253 2.48 9.85 -14.90
C GLY A 253 2.16 9.65 -13.42
N TYR A 254 2.68 8.59 -12.80
CA TYR A 254 2.51 8.29 -11.38
C TYR A 254 2.88 9.49 -10.49
N ARG A 255 2.08 9.73 -9.44
CA ARG A 255 2.23 10.87 -8.52
C ARG A 255 2.15 10.49 -7.05
N GLY A 256 1.99 9.19 -6.76
CA GLY A 256 1.94 8.66 -5.41
C GLY A 256 3.30 8.66 -4.72
N TYR A 257 3.34 8.10 -3.55
CA TYR A 257 4.58 7.75 -2.87
C TYR A 257 5.06 6.37 -3.29
N VAL A 258 6.37 6.16 -3.24
CA VAL A 258 6.97 4.84 -3.20
C VAL A 258 7.32 4.57 -1.74
N GLY A 259 6.56 3.70 -1.10
CA GLY A 259 6.73 3.27 0.28
C GLY A 259 7.74 2.14 0.38
N VAL A 260 8.79 2.31 1.16
CA VAL A 260 9.72 1.23 1.52
C VAL A 260 9.08 0.44 2.65
N GLU A 261 8.80 -0.84 2.38
CA GLU A 261 7.97 -1.70 3.23
C GLU A 261 8.69 -3.00 3.60
N TYR A 262 9.86 -2.92 4.24
CA TYR A 262 10.41 -4.09 4.90
C TYR A 262 9.64 -4.35 6.20
N VAL A 263 9.02 -5.55 6.32
CA VAL A 263 8.19 -5.90 7.47
C VAL A 263 8.91 -6.87 8.40
N TRP A 264 8.61 -6.82 9.70
CA TRP A 264 9.16 -7.74 10.70
C TRP A 264 8.04 -8.65 11.21
N VAL A 265 7.76 -9.72 10.46
CA VAL A 265 6.73 -10.72 10.79
C VAL A 265 7.20 -12.11 10.36
N ASP A 266 6.79 -13.15 11.08
CA ASP A 266 7.13 -14.56 10.76
C ASP A 266 6.48 -15.03 9.44
N TRP A 267 5.37 -14.42 9.08
CA TRP A 267 4.68 -14.74 7.84
C TRP A 267 5.61 -14.56 6.64
N GLU A 268 5.70 -15.59 5.81
CA GLU A 268 6.57 -15.61 4.63
C GLU A 268 8.06 -15.39 4.96
N HIS A 269 8.47 -15.63 6.22
CA HIS A 269 9.85 -15.45 6.69
C HIS A 269 10.38 -14.00 6.51
N CYS A 270 9.51 -13.02 6.65
CA CYS A 270 9.90 -11.62 6.48
C CYS A 270 10.78 -11.08 7.61
N ASN A 271 10.87 -11.77 8.76
CA ASN A 271 11.74 -11.42 9.89
C ASN A 271 13.19 -11.94 9.75
N GLU A 272 13.57 -12.51 8.61
CA GLU A 272 14.92 -13.06 8.37
C GLU A 272 15.90 -12.04 7.75
N VAL A 273 15.52 -10.79 7.55
CA VAL A 273 16.37 -9.73 7.01
C VAL A 273 16.50 -8.55 7.98
N ASP A 274 17.61 -7.84 7.90
CA ASP A 274 17.81 -6.59 8.66
C ASP A 274 16.99 -5.46 8.04
N ASN A 275 15.80 -5.22 8.59
CA ASN A 275 14.89 -4.22 8.07
C ASN A 275 15.49 -2.81 8.01
N LEU A 276 16.35 -2.43 8.97
CA LEU A 276 16.93 -1.09 9.00
C LEU A 276 17.94 -0.90 7.88
N SER A 277 18.92 -1.79 7.76
CA SER A 277 19.93 -1.71 6.70
C SER A 277 19.30 -1.82 5.31
N GLU A 278 18.35 -2.73 5.14
CA GLU A 278 17.67 -2.93 3.86
C GLU A 278 16.78 -1.72 3.48
N THR A 279 16.14 -1.08 4.46
CA THR A 279 15.38 0.16 4.23
C THR A 279 16.29 1.29 3.75
N ILE A 280 17.48 1.45 4.35
CA ILE A 280 18.46 2.46 3.95
C ILE A 280 18.97 2.19 2.54
N GLN A 281 19.41 0.97 2.26
CA GLN A 281 19.96 0.59 0.96
C GLN A 281 18.93 0.77 -0.17
N LEU A 282 17.69 0.33 0.05
CA LEU A 282 16.64 0.47 -0.95
C LEU A 282 16.25 1.94 -1.16
N ARG A 283 16.12 2.75 -0.09
CA ARG A 283 15.91 4.20 -0.16
C ARG A 283 16.97 4.86 -1.06
N ASP A 284 18.23 4.57 -0.80
CA ASP A 284 19.34 5.17 -1.53
C ASP A 284 19.38 4.72 -3.00
N PHE A 285 19.09 3.45 -3.25
CA PHE A 285 18.91 2.93 -4.61
C PHE A 285 17.79 3.67 -5.36
N LEU A 286 16.61 3.81 -4.74
CA LEU A 286 15.45 4.46 -5.35
C LEU A 286 15.76 5.95 -5.65
N ARG A 287 16.45 6.65 -4.75
CA ARG A 287 16.90 8.03 -4.97
C ARG A 287 17.87 8.15 -6.14
N ALA A 288 18.87 7.27 -6.20
CA ALA A 288 19.89 7.30 -7.24
C ALA A 288 19.32 6.97 -8.63
N HIS A 289 18.23 6.22 -8.73
CA HIS A 289 17.60 5.80 -9.97
C HIS A 289 16.29 6.54 -10.29
N ALA A 290 15.96 7.57 -9.52
CA ALA A 290 14.78 8.41 -9.79
C ALA A 290 14.88 9.03 -11.19
N PRO A 291 13.86 8.89 -12.06
CA PRO A 291 13.85 9.49 -13.36
C PRO A 291 13.96 11.03 -13.27
N ALA A 292 14.88 11.60 -14.05
CA ALA A 292 15.12 13.05 -14.14
C ALA A 292 13.91 13.84 -14.66
#